data_8f952356a9889f869636511421f79ec7
#
_entry.id   8f952356a9889f869636511421f79ec7
#
_cell.length_a   1.000
_cell.length_b   1.000
_cell.length_c   1.000
_cell.angle_alpha   90.00
_cell.angle_beta   90.00
_cell.angle_gamma   90.00
#
_symmetry.space_group_name_H-M   'P 1'
#
loop_
_entity.id
_entity.type
_entity.pdbx_description
1 polymer ?
#
loop_
_entity_poly.entity_id
_entity_poly.type
_entity_poly.pdbx_seq_one_letter_code
_entity_poly.pdbx_strand_id
1 'polypeptide(L)'
;MGSKVIFIKFISLCWKLSPSYILLLIVNSMVGTGQILINVVLPKFLIDELIGELNPKKLIFYGALIVIFNVVFALFAQAMKRIMDLKNMYMKESLSLAMAEKIMKVEFSYLENPYYLDIKERAVFAINNHNALENMIVNLTDLVKNLITLIGVITIMFTLSPVLILLLSCTIIITLLIQGYFSKYQTKFFKEVIPINRKYGYYINLAYQDKLQKDIRLYGMNKLLTDRIALYNDEVNDWFTKFYKRIGLVQSLYSIINDLQAAIAYGYVGMRVLSSILGPQIGIGSFTMYVSAAINFTATFNAFGSNITRVIQLTGHIDPFIEFMSLPDEEKKEGTIPFTGEIKTLSFENVTFSYPGSDQLVLKGISFMVEQGEKISIVGLNGAGKSTIVKLLCRLYQPNSGNIKINGHNIYEYEFTSYMKGIAAVFQDYKLFAFSLKENIICTNTVEEEKHILELIDKVGLKNTIEK
;
A
#
# COMPACT_ATOMS: atom_id res chain seq x y z
N MET A 1 -12.25 -6.61 -6.28
CA MET A 1 -11.77 -6.72 -7.71
C MET A 1 -10.93 -7.97 -7.92
N GLY A 2 -10.80 -8.51 -9.17
CA GLY A 2 -9.88 -9.64 -9.40
C GLY A 2 -8.42 -9.18 -9.30
N SER A 3 -7.54 -10.01 -8.71
CA SER A 3 -6.11 -9.66 -8.47
C SER A 3 -5.38 -9.07 -9.69
N LYS A 4 -5.70 -9.55 -10.90
CA LYS A 4 -5.11 -9.02 -12.15
C LYS A 4 -5.49 -7.55 -12.42
N VAL A 5 -6.73 -7.16 -12.13
CA VAL A 5 -7.21 -5.79 -12.37
C VAL A 5 -6.57 -4.83 -11.38
N ILE A 6 -6.47 -5.22 -10.12
CA ILE A 6 -5.81 -4.44 -9.07
C ILE A 6 -4.36 -4.18 -9.44
N PHE A 7 -3.66 -5.24 -9.85
CA PHE A 7 -2.27 -5.19 -10.28
C PHE A 7 -2.04 -4.21 -11.45
N ILE A 8 -2.86 -4.30 -12.51
CA ILE A 8 -2.75 -3.41 -13.68
C ILE A 8 -3.02 -1.96 -13.30
N LYS A 9 -4.05 -1.71 -12.48
CA LYS A 9 -4.37 -0.36 -12.00
C LYS A 9 -3.24 0.21 -11.14
N PHE A 10 -2.64 -0.61 -10.27
CA PHE A 10 -1.52 -0.19 -9.44
C PHE A 10 -0.29 0.20 -10.27
N ILE A 11 0.12 -0.64 -11.24
CA ILE A 11 1.23 -0.30 -12.14
C ILE A 11 0.93 0.96 -12.96
N SER A 12 -0.29 1.09 -13.48
CA SER A 12 -0.71 2.29 -14.21
C SER A 12 -0.60 3.55 -13.35
N LEU A 13 -0.98 3.47 -12.08
CA LEU A 13 -0.84 4.57 -11.13
C LEU A 13 0.63 4.92 -10.88
N CYS A 14 1.48 3.92 -10.62
CA CYS A 14 2.92 4.12 -10.44
C CYS A 14 3.58 4.71 -11.69
N TRP A 15 3.16 4.28 -12.87
CA TRP A 15 3.64 4.86 -14.14
C TRP A 15 3.25 6.32 -14.28
N LYS A 16 2.01 6.69 -13.94
CA LYS A 16 1.56 8.10 -13.98
C LYS A 16 2.33 8.99 -13.00
N LEU A 17 2.64 8.46 -11.81
CA LEU A 17 3.35 9.22 -10.78
C LEU A 17 4.84 9.38 -11.08
N SER A 18 5.51 8.34 -11.59
CA SER A 18 6.96 8.39 -11.88
C SER A 18 7.37 7.36 -12.94
N PRO A 19 7.31 7.69 -14.26
CA PRO A 19 7.78 6.80 -15.32
C PRO A 19 9.27 6.44 -15.20
N SER A 20 10.10 7.41 -14.77
CA SER A 20 11.54 7.22 -14.58
C SER A 20 11.87 6.15 -13.54
N TYR A 21 11.02 5.98 -12.54
CA TYR A 21 11.18 4.97 -11.51
C TYR A 21 11.08 3.54 -12.10
N ILE A 22 10.07 3.28 -12.92
CA ILE A 22 9.87 1.96 -13.55
C ILE A 22 11.02 1.62 -14.49
N LEU A 23 11.55 2.61 -15.24
CA LEU A 23 12.72 2.40 -16.06
C LEU A 23 13.97 2.03 -15.24
N LEU A 24 14.18 2.70 -14.11
CA LEU A 24 15.27 2.38 -13.19
C LEU A 24 15.14 0.96 -12.60
N LEU A 25 13.92 0.47 -12.31
CA LEU A 25 13.69 -0.89 -11.87
C LEU A 25 14.17 -1.92 -12.92
N ILE A 26 13.86 -1.69 -14.20
CA ILE A 26 14.29 -2.56 -15.30
C ILE A 26 15.81 -2.56 -15.43
N VAL A 27 16.44 -1.39 -15.41
CA VAL A 27 17.92 -1.27 -15.48
C VAL A 27 18.57 -2.00 -14.30
N ASN A 28 18.09 -1.78 -13.08
CA ASN A 28 18.59 -2.46 -11.89
C ASN A 28 18.46 -3.99 -11.99
N SER A 29 17.35 -4.48 -12.53
CA SER A 29 17.11 -5.91 -12.76
C SER A 29 18.09 -6.49 -13.77
N MET A 30 18.36 -5.77 -14.88
CA MET A 30 19.31 -6.22 -15.89
C MET A 30 20.75 -6.28 -15.37
N VAL A 31 21.16 -5.27 -14.60
CA VAL A 31 22.51 -5.22 -14.01
C VAL A 31 22.70 -6.33 -12.98
N GLY A 32 21.71 -6.51 -12.08
CA GLY A 32 21.76 -7.60 -11.11
C GLY A 32 21.79 -8.99 -11.74
N THR A 33 21.09 -9.20 -12.85
CA THR A 33 21.15 -10.43 -13.64
C THR A 33 22.52 -10.60 -14.30
N GLY A 34 23.07 -9.53 -14.89
CA GLY A 34 24.40 -9.54 -15.52
C GLY A 34 25.48 -9.99 -14.56
N GLN A 35 25.45 -9.51 -13.31
CA GLN A 35 26.38 -9.94 -12.26
C GLN A 35 26.30 -11.45 -11.99
N ILE A 36 25.08 -12.00 -11.88
CA ILE A 36 24.88 -13.44 -11.63
C ILE A 36 25.44 -14.26 -12.79
N LEU A 37 25.10 -13.90 -14.03
CA LEU A 37 25.55 -14.65 -15.22
C LEU A 37 27.05 -14.59 -15.42
N ILE A 38 27.68 -13.45 -15.18
CA ILE A 38 29.13 -13.30 -15.25
C ILE A 38 29.82 -14.17 -14.22
N ASN A 39 29.31 -14.22 -12.97
CA ASN A 39 29.84 -15.06 -11.91
C ASN A 39 29.62 -16.56 -12.17
N VAL A 40 28.69 -16.94 -13.03
CA VAL A 40 28.51 -18.31 -13.49
C VAL A 40 29.55 -18.66 -14.57
N VAL A 41 29.80 -17.73 -15.51
CA VAL A 41 30.59 -18.04 -16.71
C VAL A 41 32.10 -17.78 -16.56
N LEU A 42 32.50 -16.65 -15.93
CA LEU A 42 33.92 -16.26 -15.85
C LEU A 42 34.81 -17.27 -15.11
N PRO A 43 34.39 -17.90 -14.00
CA PRO A 43 35.23 -18.90 -13.31
C PRO A 43 35.63 -20.07 -14.18
N LYS A 44 34.82 -20.43 -15.17
CA LYS A 44 35.17 -21.50 -16.14
C LYS A 44 36.50 -21.19 -16.85
N PHE A 45 36.68 -20.01 -17.39
CA PHE A 45 37.88 -19.64 -18.13
C PHE A 45 39.14 -19.64 -17.25
N LEU A 46 39.00 -19.20 -16.00
CA LEU A 46 40.10 -19.22 -15.04
C LEU A 46 40.52 -20.68 -14.71
N ILE A 47 39.54 -21.57 -14.50
CA ILE A 47 39.81 -22.96 -14.14
C ILE A 47 40.33 -23.76 -15.33
N ASP A 48 39.78 -23.51 -16.53
CA ASP A 48 40.28 -24.16 -17.76
C ASP A 48 41.77 -23.81 -18.00
N GLU A 49 42.17 -22.54 -17.76
CA GLU A 49 43.57 -22.11 -17.87
C GLU A 49 44.47 -22.69 -16.74
N LEU A 50 43.92 -22.85 -15.52
CA LEU A 50 44.63 -23.47 -14.38
C LEU A 50 44.97 -24.94 -14.60
N ILE A 51 44.16 -25.64 -15.39
CA ILE A 51 44.34 -27.06 -15.68
C ILE A 51 45.07 -27.25 -17.00
N GLY A 52 44.99 -26.25 -17.90
CA GLY A 52 45.58 -26.30 -19.23
C GLY A 52 47.03 -25.81 -19.29
N GLU A 53 47.25 -24.69 -19.95
CA GLU A 53 48.61 -24.19 -20.28
C GLU A 53 49.33 -23.55 -19.10
N LEU A 54 48.66 -23.30 -17.96
CA LEU A 54 49.20 -22.62 -16.77
C LEU A 54 49.87 -21.27 -17.07
N ASN A 55 49.36 -20.54 -18.09
CA ASN A 55 49.92 -19.27 -18.49
C ASN A 55 49.66 -18.17 -17.42
N PRO A 56 50.72 -17.69 -16.71
CA PRO A 56 50.52 -16.73 -15.62
C PRO A 56 49.82 -15.43 -16.05
N LYS A 57 50.05 -14.97 -17.28
CA LYS A 57 49.46 -13.75 -17.83
C LYS A 57 47.95 -13.90 -18.01
N LYS A 58 47.50 -15.05 -18.58
CA LYS A 58 46.07 -15.33 -18.77
C LYS A 58 45.38 -15.57 -17.41
N LEU A 59 46.02 -16.25 -16.45
CA LEU A 59 45.50 -16.44 -15.10
C LEU A 59 45.28 -15.13 -14.37
N ILE A 60 46.30 -14.23 -14.40
CA ILE A 60 46.18 -12.91 -13.81
C ILE A 60 45.07 -12.10 -14.53
N PHE A 61 44.98 -12.20 -15.85
CA PHE A 61 43.94 -11.50 -16.63
C PHE A 61 42.53 -11.95 -16.24
N TYR A 62 42.24 -13.28 -16.21
CA TYR A 62 40.92 -13.78 -15.83
C TYR A 62 40.59 -13.50 -14.35
N GLY A 63 41.58 -13.65 -13.45
CA GLY A 63 41.41 -13.29 -12.04
C GLY A 63 41.10 -11.79 -11.85
N ALA A 64 41.86 -10.92 -12.52
CA ALA A 64 41.61 -9.49 -12.51
C ALA A 64 40.24 -9.14 -13.10
N LEU A 65 39.86 -9.78 -14.18
CA LEU A 65 38.55 -9.58 -14.84
C LEU A 65 37.40 -9.91 -13.88
N ILE A 66 37.47 -11.04 -13.17
CA ILE A 66 36.45 -11.44 -12.17
C ILE A 66 36.35 -10.37 -11.06
N VAL A 67 37.50 -9.92 -10.54
CA VAL A 67 37.52 -8.91 -9.47
C VAL A 67 36.96 -7.57 -9.98
N ILE A 68 37.44 -7.09 -11.14
CA ILE A 68 37.03 -5.80 -11.71
C ILE A 68 35.51 -5.81 -11.96
N PHE A 69 34.96 -6.84 -12.61
CA PHE A 69 33.52 -6.91 -12.84
C PHE A 69 32.74 -6.92 -11.56
N ASN A 70 33.14 -7.73 -10.56
CA ASN A 70 32.43 -7.75 -9.27
C ASN A 70 32.49 -6.41 -8.55
N VAL A 71 33.62 -5.72 -8.56
CA VAL A 71 33.77 -4.37 -7.97
C VAL A 71 32.88 -3.37 -8.72
N VAL A 72 32.91 -3.37 -10.05
CA VAL A 72 32.09 -2.46 -10.88
C VAL A 72 30.60 -2.71 -10.63
N PHE A 73 30.16 -3.98 -10.63
CA PHE A 73 28.78 -4.31 -10.34
C PHE A 73 28.37 -3.97 -8.89
N ALA A 74 29.24 -4.19 -7.92
CA ALA A 74 28.97 -3.84 -6.53
C ALA A 74 28.81 -2.30 -6.34
N LEU A 75 29.70 -1.51 -6.94
CA LEU A 75 29.61 -0.06 -6.93
C LEU A 75 28.33 0.43 -7.61
N PHE A 76 28.04 -0.13 -8.79
CA PHE A 76 26.82 0.20 -9.52
C PHE A 76 25.57 -0.18 -8.73
N ALA A 77 25.53 -1.40 -8.16
CA ALA A 77 24.40 -1.87 -7.35
C ALA A 77 24.19 -0.97 -6.12
N GLN A 78 25.27 -0.54 -5.46
CA GLN A 78 25.19 0.36 -4.30
C GLN A 78 24.68 1.75 -4.69
N ALA A 79 25.19 2.30 -5.82
CA ALA A 79 24.70 3.57 -6.36
C ALA A 79 23.22 3.49 -6.75
N MET A 80 22.84 2.41 -7.44
CA MET A 80 21.46 2.16 -7.85
C MET A 80 20.53 1.97 -6.65
N LYS A 81 20.97 1.22 -5.61
CA LYS A 81 20.24 1.05 -4.36
C LYS A 81 19.91 2.40 -3.74
N ARG A 82 20.90 3.29 -3.62
CA ARG A 82 20.69 4.65 -3.07
C ARG A 82 19.65 5.44 -3.88
N ILE A 83 19.73 5.39 -5.21
CA ILE A 83 18.76 6.07 -6.08
C ILE A 83 17.36 5.47 -5.90
N MET A 84 17.28 4.15 -5.80
CA MET A 84 16.01 3.42 -5.60
C MET A 84 15.38 3.73 -4.25
N ASP A 85 16.16 3.77 -3.17
CA ASP A 85 15.66 4.09 -1.82
C ASP A 85 15.06 5.51 -1.79
N LEU A 86 15.74 6.50 -2.40
CA LEU A 86 15.22 7.87 -2.55
C LEU A 86 13.94 7.91 -3.39
N LYS A 87 13.90 7.16 -4.49
CA LYS A 87 12.72 7.08 -5.36
C LYS A 87 11.55 6.35 -4.69
N ASN A 88 11.81 5.33 -3.88
CA ASN A 88 10.80 4.63 -3.07
C ASN A 88 10.16 5.60 -2.07
N MET A 89 10.95 6.38 -1.36
CA MET A 89 10.48 7.40 -0.43
C MET A 89 9.58 8.42 -1.15
N TYR A 90 10.05 8.97 -2.27
CA TYR A 90 9.28 9.90 -3.09
C TYR A 90 7.97 9.29 -3.61
N MET A 91 7.99 8.03 -4.05
CA MET A 91 6.79 7.32 -4.50
C MET A 91 5.78 7.15 -3.37
N LYS A 92 6.24 6.78 -2.17
CA LYS A 92 5.39 6.66 -0.98
C LYS A 92 4.71 7.99 -0.64
N GLU A 93 5.47 9.09 -0.65
CA GLU A 93 4.93 10.43 -0.42
C GLU A 93 3.92 10.83 -1.50
N SER A 94 4.22 10.57 -2.77
CA SER A 94 3.33 10.86 -3.89
C SER A 94 2.02 10.06 -3.81
N LEU A 95 2.06 8.79 -3.40
CA LEU A 95 0.88 7.96 -3.18
C LEU A 95 0.07 8.44 -1.98
N SER A 96 0.73 8.88 -0.91
CA SER A 96 0.07 9.48 0.26
C SER A 96 -0.63 10.79 -0.10
N LEU A 97 0.04 11.64 -0.89
CA LEU A 97 -0.56 12.88 -1.40
C LEU A 97 -1.75 12.60 -2.30
N ALA A 98 -1.63 11.67 -3.25
CA ALA A 98 -2.73 11.27 -4.13
C ALA A 98 -3.94 10.73 -3.33
N MET A 99 -3.69 9.98 -2.25
CA MET A 99 -4.75 9.52 -1.35
C MET A 99 -5.41 10.69 -0.60
N ALA A 100 -4.62 11.63 -0.08
CA ALA A 100 -5.13 12.82 0.59
C ALA A 100 -5.97 13.68 -0.36
N GLU A 101 -5.50 13.93 -1.58
CA GLU A 101 -6.28 14.64 -2.61
C GLU A 101 -7.57 13.89 -2.95
N LYS A 102 -7.53 12.56 -3.05
CA LYS A 102 -8.72 11.76 -3.31
C LYS A 102 -9.75 11.87 -2.19
N ILE A 103 -9.32 11.83 -0.92
CA ILE A 103 -10.21 12.02 0.23
C ILE A 103 -10.90 13.38 0.18
N MET A 104 -10.19 14.43 -0.26
CA MET A 104 -10.76 15.77 -0.38
C MET A 104 -11.67 15.97 -1.60
N LYS A 105 -11.55 15.10 -2.63
CA LYS A 105 -12.31 15.23 -3.89
C LYS A 105 -13.48 14.25 -4.00
N VAL A 106 -13.47 13.16 -3.23
CA VAL A 106 -14.55 12.18 -3.27
C VAL A 106 -15.85 12.78 -2.74
N GLU A 107 -16.98 12.37 -3.29
CA GLU A 107 -18.30 12.79 -2.84
C GLU A 107 -18.48 12.58 -1.33
N PHE A 108 -18.99 13.59 -0.62
CA PHE A 108 -19.09 13.58 0.83
C PHE A 108 -19.88 12.39 1.40
N SER A 109 -20.85 11.90 0.66
CA SER A 109 -21.65 10.72 1.01
C SER A 109 -20.82 9.47 1.29
N TYR A 110 -19.69 9.27 0.59
CA TYR A 110 -18.77 8.16 0.81
C TYR A 110 -18.01 8.31 2.14
N LEU A 111 -17.74 9.54 2.59
CA LEU A 111 -17.02 9.81 3.84
C LEU A 111 -17.87 9.60 5.10
N GLU A 112 -19.19 9.52 4.98
CA GLU A 112 -20.11 9.21 6.09
C GLU A 112 -20.60 7.76 6.06
N ASN A 113 -20.35 7.00 4.97
CA ASN A 113 -20.76 5.61 4.85
C ASN A 113 -19.77 4.68 5.56
N PRO A 114 -20.21 3.85 6.53
CA PRO A 114 -19.31 2.97 7.30
C PRO A 114 -18.49 2.02 6.46
N TYR A 115 -19.02 1.53 5.33
CA TYR A 115 -18.31 0.64 4.41
C TYR A 115 -17.10 1.35 3.77
N TYR A 116 -17.30 2.56 3.25
CA TYR A 116 -16.22 3.34 2.62
C TYR A 116 -15.23 3.92 3.64
N LEU A 117 -15.69 4.21 4.86
CA LEU A 117 -14.79 4.57 5.97
C LEU A 117 -13.84 3.41 6.31
N ASP A 118 -14.33 2.17 6.39
CA ASP A 118 -13.48 0.99 6.60
C ASP A 118 -12.47 0.82 5.45
N ILE A 119 -12.91 0.98 4.20
CA ILE A 119 -12.02 0.93 3.04
C ILE A 119 -10.96 2.03 3.12
N LYS A 120 -11.33 3.25 3.45
CA LYS A 120 -10.41 4.39 3.62
C LYS A 120 -9.36 4.09 4.70
N GLU A 121 -9.79 3.63 5.87
CA GLU A 121 -8.88 3.30 6.98
C GLU A 121 -7.91 2.19 6.59
N ARG A 122 -8.39 1.15 5.92
CA ARG A 122 -7.55 0.04 5.43
C ARG A 122 -6.59 0.49 4.34
N ALA A 123 -7.00 1.42 3.46
CA ALA A 123 -6.14 2.02 2.44
C ALA A 123 -5.01 2.85 3.06
N VAL A 124 -5.34 3.71 4.02
CA VAL A 124 -4.36 4.51 4.77
C VAL A 124 -3.41 3.61 5.57
N PHE A 125 -3.95 2.56 6.19
CA PHE A 125 -3.13 1.58 6.92
C PHE A 125 -2.13 0.85 6.01
N ALA A 126 -2.53 0.49 4.79
CA ALA A 126 -1.65 -0.15 3.81
C ALA A 126 -0.47 0.74 3.39
N ILE A 127 -0.69 2.07 3.30
CA ILE A 127 0.37 3.04 3.00
C ILE A 127 1.32 3.20 4.18
N ASN A 128 0.77 3.44 5.39
CA ASN A 128 1.54 3.92 6.53
C ASN A 128 2.22 2.80 7.33
N ASN A 129 1.56 1.68 7.54
CA ASN A 129 2.00 0.68 8.53
C ASN A 129 2.64 -0.57 7.92
N HIS A 130 2.26 -0.97 6.71
CA HIS A 130 2.78 -2.20 6.10
C HIS A 130 3.78 -1.98 4.98
N ASN A 131 4.05 -0.73 4.58
CA ASN A 131 4.82 -0.43 3.37
C ASN A 131 4.37 -1.33 2.19
N ALA A 132 3.06 -1.66 2.14
CA ALA A 132 2.54 -2.64 1.19
C ALA A 132 2.79 -2.21 -0.25
N LEU A 133 2.69 -0.91 -0.52
CA LEU A 133 2.93 -0.32 -1.83
C LEU A 133 4.41 -0.43 -2.23
N GLU A 134 5.31 -0.09 -1.31
CA GLU A 134 6.76 -0.22 -1.51
C GLU A 134 7.16 -1.68 -1.72
N ASN A 135 6.71 -2.58 -0.83
CA ASN A 135 6.97 -4.01 -0.95
C ASN A 135 6.43 -4.60 -2.26
N MET A 136 5.30 -4.11 -2.76
CA MET A 136 4.76 -4.53 -4.05
C MET A 136 5.72 -4.19 -5.19
N ILE A 137 6.24 -2.97 -5.21
CA ILE A 137 7.17 -2.51 -6.25
C ILE A 137 8.49 -3.30 -6.18
N VAL A 138 9.05 -3.48 -4.99
CA VAL A 138 10.29 -4.26 -4.79
C VAL A 138 10.10 -5.70 -5.28
N ASN A 139 8.99 -6.36 -4.88
CA ASN A 139 8.73 -7.74 -5.32
C ASN A 139 8.48 -7.86 -6.84
N LEU A 140 7.91 -6.82 -7.47
CA LEU A 140 7.80 -6.76 -8.94
C LEU A 140 9.15 -6.65 -9.63
N THR A 141 10.05 -5.83 -9.08
CA THR A 141 11.43 -5.73 -9.56
C THR A 141 12.13 -7.07 -9.49
N ASP A 142 12.02 -7.73 -8.35
CA ASP A 142 12.61 -9.05 -8.14
C ASP A 142 12.01 -10.11 -9.08
N LEU A 143 10.71 -10.05 -9.38
CA LEU A 143 10.10 -10.92 -10.38
C LEU A 143 10.72 -10.74 -11.76
N VAL A 144 10.89 -9.50 -12.23
CA VAL A 144 11.52 -9.19 -13.52
C VAL A 144 12.96 -9.67 -13.53
N LYS A 145 13.73 -9.35 -12.48
CA LYS A 145 15.12 -9.81 -12.32
C LYS A 145 15.22 -11.33 -12.38
N ASN A 146 14.40 -12.03 -11.60
CA ASN A 146 14.43 -13.49 -11.54
C ASN A 146 14.01 -14.12 -12.88
N LEU A 147 13.06 -13.52 -13.60
CA LEU A 147 12.67 -14.01 -14.92
C LEU A 147 13.82 -13.90 -15.92
N ILE A 148 14.50 -12.75 -15.99
CA ILE A 148 15.64 -12.53 -16.87
C ILE A 148 16.80 -13.48 -16.48
N THR A 149 17.06 -13.65 -15.18
CA THR A 149 18.08 -14.58 -14.67
C THR A 149 17.77 -16.02 -15.05
N LEU A 150 16.52 -16.45 -14.92
CA LEU A 150 16.09 -17.81 -15.29
C LEU A 150 16.33 -18.05 -16.79
N ILE A 151 15.97 -17.11 -17.66
CA ILE A 151 16.22 -17.23 -19.11
C ILE A 151 17.72 -17.40 -19.38
N GLY A 152 18.57 -16.56 -18.77
CA GLY A 152 20.02 -16.64 -18.94
C GLY A 152 20.63 -17.97 -18.45
N VAL A 153 20.23 -18.41 -17.25
CA VAL A 153 20.74 -19.66 -16.67
C VAL A 153 20.23 -20.89 -17.42
N ILE A 154 18.96 -20.92 -17.84
CA ILE A 154 18.41 -21.99 -18.70
C ILE A 154 19.18 -22.06 -20.03
N THR A 155 19.50 -20.93 -20.63
CA THR A 155 20.29 -20.88 -21.87
C THR A 155 21.67 -21.54 -21.64
N ILE A 156 22.36 -21.22 -20.56
CA ILE A 156 23.64 -21.85 -20.20
C ILE A 156 23.47 -23.36 -20.01
N MET A 157 22.48 -23.78 -19.25
CA MET A 157 22.24 -25.21 -18.96
C MET A 157 21.82 -25.99 -20.20
N PHE A 158 21.08 -25.37 -21.12
CA PHE A 158 20.66 -26.00 -22.38
C PHE A 158 21.86 -26.39 -23.27
N THR A 159 22.96 -25.65 -23.20
CA THR A 159 24.20 -26.00 -23.91
C THR A 159 24.85 -27.25 -23.39
N LEU A 160 24.57 -27.67 -22.14
CA LEU A 160 25.06 -28.95 -21.58
C LEU A 160 24.13 -30.11 -21.92
N SER A 161 22.88 -30.01 -21.45
CA SER A 161 21.90 -31.08 -21.62
C SER A 161 20.49 -30.60 -21.21
N PRO A 162 19.47 -30.79 -22.07
CA PRO A 162 18.08 -30.59 -21.69
C PRO A 162 17.62 -31.55 -20.57
N VAL A 163 18.25 -32.73 -20.46
CA VAL A 163 17.89 -33.73 -19.41
C VAL A 163 18.13 -33.19 -18.01
N LEU A 164 19.23 -32.45 -17.78
CA LEU A 164 19.50 -31.86 -16.48
C LEU A 164 18.41 -30.82 -16.10
N ILE A 165 17.99 -30.00 -17.05
CA ILE A 165 16.93 -29.03 -16.84
C ILE A 165 15.63 -29.73 -16.44
N LEU A 166 15.30 -30.84 -17.12
CA LEU A 166 14.09 -31.61 -16.85
C LEU A 166 14.14 -32.26 -15.45
N LEU A 167 15.27 -32.85 -15.05
CA LEU A 167 15.46 -33.42 -13.72
C LEU A 167 15.29 -32.38 -12.60
N LEU A 168 15.93 -31.22 -12.75
CA LEU A 168 15.79 -30.13 -11.78
C LEU A 168 14.37 -29.54 -11.79
N SER A 169 13.72 -29.46 -12.93
CA SER A 169 12.34 -28.99 -13.01
C SER A 169 11.36 -29.91 -12.26
N CYS A 170 11.58 -31.22 -12.26
CA CYS A 170 10.77 -32.16 -11.47
C CYS A 170 10.87 -31.86 -9.96
N THR A 171 12.07 -31.61 -9.44
CA THR A 171 12.25 -31.29 -8.01
C THR A 171 11.65 -29.93 -7.66
N ILE A 172 11.73 -28.96 -8.57
CA ILE A 172 11.11 -27.64 -8.43
C ILE A 172 9.58 -27.74 -8.36
N ILE A 173 8.95 -28.59 -9.19
CA ILE A 173 7.50 -28.82 -9.13
C ILE A 173 7.10 -29.32 -7.74
N ILE A 174 7.86 -30.25 -7.15
CA ILE A 174 7.64 -30.74 -5.79
C ILE A 174 7.71 -29.57 -4.78
N THR A 175 8.74 -28.73 -4.89
CA THR A 175 8.89 -27.55 -4.04
C THR A 175 7.69 -26.59 -4.15
N LEU A 176 7.21 -26.33 -5.37
CA LEU A 176 6.03 -25.47 -5.61
C LEU A 176 4.76 -26.07 -5.02
N LEU A 177 4.55 -27.38 -5.10
CA LEU A 177 3.41 -28.05 -4.49
C LEU A 177 3.41 -27.89 -2.97
N ILE A 178 4.58 -28.10 -2.34
CA ILE A 178 4.76 -27.88 -0.88
C ILE A 178 4.48 -26.43 -0.52
N GLN A 179 5.03 -25.48 -1.29
CA GLN A 179 4.82 -24.05 -1.07
C GLN A 179 3.35 -23.66 -1.22
N GLY A 180 2.67 -24.17 -2.25
CA GLY A 180 1.25 -23.91 -2.47
C GLY A 180 0.36 -24.42 -1.32
N TYR A 181 0.66 -25.65 -0.84
CA TYR A 181 -0.03 -26.20 0.32
C TYR A 181 0.23 -25.36 1.59
N PHE A 182 1.48 -24.99 1.83
CA PHE A 182 1.84 -24.19 2.98
C PHE A 182 1.24 -22.77 2.92
N SER A 183 1.20 -22.14 1.76
CA SER A 183 0.58 -20.82 1.56
C SER A 183 -0.91 -20.83 1.91
N LYS A 184 -1.65 -21.89 1.53
CA LYS A 184 -3.05 -22.07 1.94
C LYS A 184 -3.20 -22.19 3.46
N TYR A 185 -2.32 -22.97 4.09
CA TYR A 185 -2.30 -23.10 5.55
C TYR A 185 -2.01 -21.76 6.22
N GLN A 186 -1.01 -21.02 5.74
CA GLN A 186 -0.64 -19.71 6.23
C GLN A 186 -1.81 -18.70 6.13
N THR A 187 -2.49 -18.67 4.98
CA THR A 187 -3.65 -17.80 4.78
C THR A 187 -4.79 -18.14 5.76
N LYS A 188 -5.04 -19.44 5.97
CA LYS A 188 -6.05 -19.91 6.94
C LYS A 188 -5.65 -19.49 8.36
N PHE A 189 -4.41 -19.75 8.75
CA PHE A 189 -3.87 -19.40 10.06
C PHE A 189 -4.04 -17.90 10.37
N PHE A 190 -3.62 -17.02 9.46
CA PHE A 190 -3.77 -15.58 9.68
C PHE A 190 -5.22 -15.12 9.79
N LYS A 191 -6.15 -15.74 9.04
CA LYS A 191 -7.58 -15.46 9.21
C LYS A 191 -8.10 -15.88 10.59
N GLU A 192 -7.66 -17.01 11.10
CA GLU A 192 -8.13 -17.55 12.37
C GLU A 192 -7.51 -16.83 13.58
N VAL A 193 -6.30 -16.28 13.45
CA VAL A 193 -5.63 -15.54 14.53
C VAL A 193 -6.11 -14.08 14.66
N ILE A 194 -6.71 -13.50 13.61
CA ILE A 194 -7.21 -12.11 13.63
C ILE A 194 -8.15 -11.81 14.82
N PRO A 195 -9.19 -12.63 15.11
CA PRO A 195 -10.09 -12.37 16.23
C PRO A 195 -9.38 -12.35 17.59
N ILE A 196 -8.38 -13.21 17.77
CA ILE A 196 -7.60 -13.35 19.00
C ILE A 196 -6.69 -12.12 19.16
N ASN A 197 -5.96 -11.76 18.09
CA ASN A 197 -5.14 -10.56 18.07
C ASN A 197 -5.96 -9.28 18.29
N ARG A 198 -7.20 -9.24 17.83
CA ARG A 198 -8.10 -8.10 18.08
C ARG A 198 -8.44 -7.99 19.57
N LYS A 199 -8.73 -9.10 20.24
CA LYS A 199 -8.98 -9.12 21.70
C LYS A 199 -7.74 -8.67 22.47
N TYR A 200 -6.58 -9.24 22.17
CA TYR A 200 -5.31 -8.84 22.77
C TYR A 200 -5.04 -7.34 22.57
N GLY A 201 -5.11 -6.88 21.32
CA GLY A 201 -4.90 -5.47 20.98
C GLY A 201 -5.90 -4.52 21.66
N TYR A 202 -7.16 -4.94 21.86
CA TYR A 202 -8.15 -4.16 22.58
C TYR A 202 -7.71 -3.89 24.02
N TYR A 203 -7.30 -4.92 24.77
CA TYR A 203 -6.88 -4.74 26.16
C TYR A 203 -5.57 -3.97 26.32
N ILE A 204 -4.61 -4.19 25.38
CA ILE A 204 -3.38 -3.39 25.33
C ILE A 204 -3.71 -1.92 25.08
N ASN A 205 -4.57 -1.62 24.09
CA ASN A 205 -4.96 -0.25 23.78
C ASN A 205 -5.69 0.42 24.95
N LEU A 206 -6.54 -0.30 25.70
CA LEU A 206 -7.15 0.24 26.92
C LEU A 206 -6.10 0.67 27.95
N ALA A 207 -5.06 -0.14 28.13
CA ALA A 207 -3.97 0.16 29.05
C ALA A 207 -3.12 1.37 28.63
N TYR A 208 -3.04 1.67 27.32
CA TYR A 208 -2.25 2.78 26.78
C TYR A 208 -3.02 4.10 26.64
N GLN A 209 -4.35 4.08 26.75
CA GLN A 209 -5.16 5.30 26.61
C GLN A 209 -5.08 6.19 27.85
N ASP A 210 -4.47 7.38 27.69
CA ASP A 210 -4.34 8.38 28.76
C ASP A 210 -5.70 8.79 29.37
N LYS A 211 -6.73 8.87 28.53
CA LYS A 211 -8.09 9.24 28.97
C LYS A 211 -8.68 8.26 30.00
N LEU A 212 -8.34 6.98 29.89
CA LEU A 212 -8.84 5.91 30.77
C LEU A 212 -7.99 5.70 32.02
N GLN A 213 -6.81 6.33 32.12
CA GLN A 213 -5.91 6.15 33.24
C GLN A 213 -6.51 6.57 34.58
N LYS A 214 -7.39 7.55 34.61
CA LYS A 214 -8.12 7.99 35.80
C LYS A 214 -9.04 6.88 36.32
N ASP A 215 -9.82 6.28 35.43
CA ASP A 215 -10.79 5.24 35.76
C ASP A 215 -10.08 3.95 36.18
N ILE A 216 -9.04 3.54 35.45
CA ILE A 216 -8.23 2.35 35.78
C ILE A 216 -7.65 2.44 37.18
N ARG A 217 -7.13 3.61 37.57
CA ARG A 217 -6.54 3.83 38.91
C ARG A 217 -7.61 3.98 39.99
N LEU A 218 -8.69 4.70 39.67
CA LEU A 218 -9.78 4.94 40.64
C LEU A 218 -10.48 3.63 41.04
N TYR A 219 -10.71 2.76 40.06
CA TYR A 219 -11.38 1.47 40.28
C TYR A 219 -10.43 0.30 40.53
N GLY A 220 -9.11 0.54 40.62
CA GLY A 220 -8.11 -0.51 40.89
C GLY A 220 -8.04 -1.60 39.80
N MET A 221 -8.31 -1.28 38.54
CA MET A 221 -8.45 -2.26 37.46
C MET A 221 -7.12 -2.82 36.93
N ASN A 222 -5.98 -2.42 37.51
CA ASN A 222 -4.64 -2.82 37.04
C ASN A 222 -4.50 -4.34 36.93
N LYS A 223 -4.85 -5.07 37.99
CA LYS A 223 -4.74 -6.53 38.01
C LYS A 223 -5.68 -7.18 37.02
N LEU A 224 -6.90 -6.70 36.88
CA LEU A 224 -7.88 -7.21 35.92
C LEU A 224 -7.37 -7.09 34.47
N LEU A 225 -6.81 -5.93 34.13
CA LEU A 225 -6.28 -5.67 32.79
C LEU A 225 -5.03 -6.51 32.49
N THR A 226 -4.08 -6.57 33.43
CA THR A 226 -2.86 -7.37 33.26
C THR A 226 -3.17 -8.86 33.16
N ASP A 227 -4.10 -9.40 33.94
CA ASP A 227 -4.52 -10.80 33.87
C ASP A 227 -5.19 -11.12 32.53
N ARG A 228 -6.01 -10.19 31.99
CA ARG A 228 -6.64 -10.34 30.67
C ARG A 228 -5.63 -10.25 29.53
N ILE A 229 -4.66 -9.33 29.62
CA ILE A 229 -3.59 -9.20 28.65
C ILE A 229 -2.74 -10.47 28.63
N ALA A 230 -2.35 -10.99 29.80
CA ALA A 230 -1.59 -12.23 29.92
C ALA A 230 -2.33 -13.42 29.31
N LEU A 231 -3.62 -13.60 29.63
CA LEU A 231 -4.43 -14.69 29.09
C LEU A 231 -4.47 -14.69 27.56
N TYR A 232 -4.72 -13.53 26.93
CA TYR A 232 -4.76 -13.45 25.47
C TYR A 232 -3.36 -13.49 24.82
N ASN A 233 -2.32 -13.03 25.53
CA ASN A 233 -0.94 -13.20 25.10
C ASN A 233 -0.55 -14.69 25.04
N ASP A 234 -0.93 -15.47 26.04
CA ASP A 234 -0.67 -16.91 26.06
C ASP A 234 -1.42 -17.62 24.93
N GLU A 235 -2.69 -17.26 24.70
CA GLU A 235 -3.46 -17.80 23.58
C GLU A 235 -2.79 -17.47 22.22
N VAL A 236 -2.33 -16.23 22.03
CA VAL A 236 -1.58 -15.80 20.83
C VAL A 236 -0.28 -16.61 20.68
N ASN A 237 0.48 -16.77 21.77
CA ASN A 237 1.74 -17.53 21.78
C ASN A 237 1.53 -18.99 21.41
N ASP A 238 0.46 -19.63 21.89
CA ASP A 238 0.12 -21.01 21.55
C ASP A 238 -0.17 -21.17 20.05
N TRP A 239 -0.93 -20.22 19.46
CA TRP A 239 -1.20 -20.19 18.02
C TRP A 239 0.10 -20.04 17.22
N PHE A 240 0.95 -19.08 17.57
CA PHE A 240 2.22 -18.87 16.89
C PHE A 240 3.20 -20.02 17.09
N THR A 241 3.21 -20.65 18.26
CA THR A 241 4.03 -21.84 18.51
C THR A 241 3.68 -22.98 17.55
N LYS A 242 2.38 -23.27 17.36
CA LYS A 242 1.91 -24.26 16.37
C LYS A 242 2.30 -23.88 14.95
N PHE A 243 2.18 -22.61 14.62
CA PHE A 243 2.54 -22.08 13.30
C PHE A 243 4.03 -22.21 13.02
N TYR A 244 4.87 -21.76 13.96
CA TYR A 244 6.34 -21.83 13.80
C TYR A 244 6.88 -23.27 13.77
N LYS A 245 6.30 -24.20 14.53
CA LYS A 245 6.62 -25.62 14.39
C LYS A 245 6.36 -26.13 12.97
N ARG A 246 5.26 -25.72 12.36
CA ARG A 246 4.92 -26.13 11.00
C ARG A 246 5.79 -25.43 9.94
N ILE A 247 6.14 -24.15 10.15
CA ILE A 247 7.15 -23.46 9.34
C ILE A 247 8.47 -24.21 9.39
N GLY A 248 8.95 -24.59 10.57
CA GLY A 248 10.19 -25.33 10.74
C GLY A 248 10.23 -26.62 9.93
N LEU A 249 9.16 -27.42 9.99
CA LEU A 249 9.05 -28.65 9.19
C LEU A 249 9.09 -28.37 7.68
N VAL A 250 8.36 -27.39 7.21
CA VAL A 250 8.34 -27.02 5.79
C VAL A 250 9.71 -26.51 5.34
N GLN A 251 10.36 -25.68 6.17
CA GLN A 251 11.70 -25.16 5.88
C GLN A 251 12.74 -26.28 5.82
N SER A 252 12.65 -27.27 6.72
CA SER A 252 13.51 -28.46 6.68
C SER A 252 13.30 -29.28 5.41
N LEU A 253 12.05 -29.46 4.97
CA LEU A 253 11.76 -30.14 3.70
C LEU A 253 12.37 -29.38 2.51
N TYR A 254 12.28 -28.03 2.49
CA TYR A 254 12.92 -27.22 1.45
C TYR A 254 14.44 -27.39 1.45
N SER A 255 15.08 -27.42 2.62
CA SER A 255 16.52 -27.65 2.71
C SER A 255 16.91 -29.01 2.11
N ILE A 256 16.21 -30.08 2.50
CA ILE A 256 16.46 -31.43 1.97
C ILE A 256 16.28 -31.46 0.44
N ILE A 257 15.24 -30.83 -0.11
CA ILE A 257 15.03 -30.80 -1.56
C ILE A 257 16.13 -30.00 -2.25
N ASN A 258 16.55 -28.86 -1.70
CA ASN A 258 17.65 -28.06 -2.26
C ASN A 258 18.99 -28.85 -2.24
N ASP A 259 19.27 -29.56 -1.15
CA ASP A 259 20.48 -30.41 -1.06
C ASP A 259 20.43 -31.59 -2.06
N LEU A 260 19.26 -32.18 -2.24
CA LEU A 260 19.04 -33.20 -3.27
C LEU A 260 19.25 -32.66 -4.69
N GLN A 261 18.74 -31.44 -4.96
CA GLN A 261 18.96 -30.76 -6.25
C GLN A 261 20.44 -30.48 -6.50
N ALA A 262 21.16 -30.03 -5.48
CA ALA A 262 22.60 -29.85 -5.57
C ALA A 262 23.31 -31.19 -5.86
N ALA A 263 22.95 -32.26 -5.15
CA ALA A 263 23.50 -33.60 -5.38
C ALA A 263 23.24 -34.10 -6.80
N ILE A 264 22.04 -33.90 -7.34
CA ILE A 264 21.70 -34.24 -8.74
C ILE A 264 22.57 -33.43 -9.71
N ALA A 265 22.74 -32.12 -9.47
CA ALA A 265 23.56 -31.27 -10.32
C ALA A 265 25.02 -31.68 -10.31
N TYR A 266 25.62 -31.85 -9.12
CA TYR A 266 27.00 -32.32 -8.98
C TYR A 266 27.21 -33.70 -9.57
N GLY A 267 26.31 -34.65 -9.31
CA GLY A 267 26.39 -36.03 -9.81
C GLY A 267 26.26 -36.10 -11.33
N TYR A 268 25.26 -35.41 -11.91
CA TYR A 268 25.06 -35.41 -13.36
C TYR A 268 26.21 -34.74 -14.10
N VAL A 269 26.62 -33.53 -13.67
CA VAL A 269 27.71 -32.79 -14.31
C VAL A 269 29.05 -33.48 -14.06
N GLY A 270 29.27 -34.08 -12.89
CA GLY A 270 30.44 -34.87 -12.55
C GLY A 270 30.60 -36.12 -13.46
N MET A 271 29.51 -36.85 -13.70
CA MET A 271 29.53 -37.98 -14.64
C MET A 271 29.86 -37.54 -16.08
N ARG A 272 29.47 -36.34 -16.48
CA ARG A 272 29.84 -35.75 -17.80
C ARG A 272 31.33 -35.38 -17.89
N VAL A 273 32.00 -35.14 -16.76
CA VAL A 273 33.47 -34.96 -16.73
C VAL A 273 34.19 -36.30 -16.84
N LEU A 274 33.71 -37.31 -16.10
CA LEU A 274 34.38 -38.61 -15.96
C LEU A 274 34.10 -39.58 -17.10
N SER A 275 32.95 -39.49 -17.75
CA SER A 275 32.51 -40.43 -18.78
C SER A 275 31.64 -39.78 -19.86
N SER A 276 31.54 -40.47 -21.01
CA SER A 276 30.68 -40.07 -22.14
C SER A 276 29.26 -40.68 -22.07
N ILE A 277 28.88 -41.37 -20.97
CA ILE A 277 27.59 -42.08 -20.85
C ILE A 277 26.38 -41.13 -20.99
N LEU A 278 26.48 -39.95 -20.40
CA LEU A 278 25.39 -38.93 -20.41
C LEU A 278 25.55 -37.88 -21.53
N GLY A 279 26.50 -38.11 -22.48
CA GLY A 279 26.79 -37.19 -23.59
C GLY A 279 28.29 -36.85 -23.67
N PRO A 280 28.74 -35.93 -24.54
CA PRO A 280 30.14 -35.59 -24.71
C PRO A 280 30.81 -35.15 -23.41
N GLN A 281 32.07 -35.61 -23.19
CA GLN A 281 32.83 -35.20 -21.99
C GLN A 281 33.06 -33.69 -21.98
N ILE A 282 33.09 -33.11 -20.79
CA ILE A 282 33.31 -31.66 -20.56
C ILE A 282 34.54 -31.46 -19.67
N GLY A 283 35.21 -30.32 -19.81
CA GLY A 283 36.33 -29.93 -18.96
C GLY A 283 35.88 -29.49 -17.57
N ILE A 284 36.83 -29.46 -16.62
CA ILE A 284 36.59 -29.11 -15.21
C ILE A 284 36.12 -27.66 -15.06
N GLY A 285 36.59 -26.72 -15.91
CA GLY A 285 36.04 -25.36 -15.90
C GLY A 285 34.56 -25.31 -16.32
N SER A 286 34.18 -26.17 -17.28
CA SER A 286 32.77 -26.35 -17.65
C SER A 286 31.94 -26.96 -16.52
N PHE A 287 32.53 -27.91 -15.76
CA PHE A 287 31.88 -28.46 -14.55
C PHE A 287 31.46 -27.36 -13.58
N THR A 288 32.38 -26.47 -13.20
CA THR A 288 32.05 -25.35 -12.28
C THR A 288 31.00 -24.43 -12.85
N MET A 289 31.03 -24.09 -14.12
CA MET A 289 30.03 -23.28 -14.78
C MET A 289 28.65 -23.93 -14.72
N TYR A 290 28.50 -25.18 -15.09
CA TYR A 290 27.20 -25.85 -15.13
C TYR A 290 26.64 -26.18 -13.75
N VAL A 291 27.47 -26.51 -12.77
CA VAL A 291 27.04 -26.69 -11.38
C VAL A 291 26.57 -25.36 -10.81
N SER A 292 27.34 -24.31 -11.04
CA SER A 292 26.93 -22.95 -10.59
C SER A 292 25.63 -22.50 -11.29
N ALA A 293 25.48 -22.81 -12.57
CA ALA A 293 24.22 -22.53 -13.29
C ALA A 293 23.04 -23.30 -12.69
N ALA A 294 23.21 -24.59 -12.37
CA ALA A 294 22.16 -25.43 -11.79
C ALA A 294 21.73 -24.94 -10.40
N ILE A 295 22.68 -24.55 -9.55
CA ILE A 295 22.41 -23.98 -8.23
C ILE A 295 21.66 -22.63 -8.37
N ASN A 296 22.14 -21.75 -9.26
CA ASN A 296 21.46 -20.47 -9.51
C ASN A 296 20.07 -20.65 -10.13
N PHE A 297 19.87 -21.66 -10.99
CA PHE A 297 18.56 -22.00 -11.54
C PHE A 297 17.57 -22.33 -10.44
N THR A 298 17.94 -23.22 -9.53
CA THR A 298 17.11 -23.63 -8.40
C THR A 298 16.79 -22.45 -7.48
N ALA A 299 17.82 -21.69 -7.06
CA ALA A 299 17.66 -20.55 -6.18
C ALA A 299 16.75 -19.47 -6.80
N THR A 300 16.98 -19.13 -8.08
CA THR A 300 16.21 -18.11 -8.79
C THR A 300 14.76 -18.55 -9.01
N PHE A 301 14.54 -19.84 -9.32
CA PHE A 301 13.19 -20.36 -9.51
C PHE A 301 12.39 -20.34 -8.19
N ASN A 302 13.00 -20.74 -7.09
CA ASN A 302 12.37 -20.67 -5.77
C ASN A 302 12.06 -19.22 -5.36
N ALA A 303 12.98 -18.29 -5.62
CA ALA A 303 12.77 -16.88 -5.41
C ALA A 303 11.61 -16.33 -6.28
N PHE A 304 11.55 -16.71 -7.54
CA PHE A 304 10.48 -16.33 -8.46
C PHE A 304 9.11 -16.81 -7.96
N GLY A 305 8.98 -18.08 -7.55
CA GLY A 305 7.75 -18.62 -6.98
C GLY A 305 7.34 -17.94 -5.67
N SER A 306 8.31 -17.66 -4.80
CA SER A 306 8.08 -16.93 -3.56
C SER A 306 7.58 -15.50 -3.82
N ASN A 307 8.19 -14.81 -4.78
CA ASN A 307 7.79 -13.44 -5.14
C ASN A 307 6.39 -13.39 -5.77
N ILE A 308 6.01 -14.38 -6.58
CA ILE A 308 4.62 -14.49 -7.08
C ILE A 308 3.65 -14.60 -5.91
N THR A 309 3.93 -15.50 -4.95
CA THR A 309 3.08 -15.68 -3.77
C THR A 309 2.95 -14.38 -2.98
N ARG A 310 4.07 -13.67 -2.80
CA ARG A 310 4.11 -12.41 -2.06
C ARG A 310 3.36 -11.28 -2.79
N VAL A 311 3.46 -11.18 -4.11
CA VAL A 311 2.67 -10.25 -4.93
C VAL A 311 1.17 -10.53 -4.78
N ILE A 312 0.75 -11.78 -4.81
CA ILE A 312 -0.65 -12.16 -4.59
C ILE A 312 -1.14 -11.74 -3.19
N GLN A 313 -0.34 -11.96 -2.16
CA GLN A 313 -0.66 -11.54 -0.78
C GLN A 313 -0.75 -10.00 -0.66
N LEU A 314 0.23 -9.29 -1.23
CA LEU A 314 0.26 -7.83 -1.22
C LEU A 314 -0.92 -7.21 -1.98
N THR A 315 -1.40 -7.87 -3.03
CA THR A 315 -2.59 -7.42 -3.76
C THR A 315 -3.80 -7.30 -2.84
N GLY A 316 -3.96 -8.23 -1.87
CA GLY A 316 -5.02 -8.16 -0.87
C GLY A 316 -4.92 -6.95 0.08
N HIS A 317 -3.71 -6.46 0.35
CA HIS A 317 -3.50 -5.24 1.15
C HIS A 317 -3.68 -3.96 0.33
N ILE A 318 -3.42 -4.00 -0.97
CA ILE A 318 -3.54 -2.85 -1.88
C ILE A 318 -4.96 -2.69 -2.42
N ASP A 319 -5.78 -3.75 -2.41
CA ASP A 319 -7.16 -3.72 -2.92
C ASP A 319 -7.99 -2.56 -2.35
N PRO A 320 -8.04 -2.32 -1.01
CA PRO A 320 -8.77 -1.18 -0.46
C PRO A 320 -8.28 0.17 -0.98
N PHE A 321 -6.97 0.31 -1.17
CA PHE A 321 -6.38 1.52 -1.73
C PHE A 321 -6.84 1.77 -3.18
N ILE A 322 -6.76 0.75 -4.03
CA ILE A 322 -7.20 0.87 -5.43
C ILE A 322 -8.71 1.06 -5.52
N GLU A 323 -9.49 0.41 -4.65
CA GLU A 323 -10.94 0.58 -4.58
C GLU A 323 -11.29 2.02 -4.23
N PHE A 324 -10.69 2.57 -3.18
CA PHE A 324 -10.92 3.97 -2.76
C PHE A 324 -10.49 4.97 -3.83
N MET A 325 -9.31 4.79 -4.43
CA MET A 325 -8.84 5.63 -5.55
C MET A 325 -9.72 5.55 -6.80
N SER A 326 -10.54 4.51 -6.93
CA SER A 326 -11.45 4.32 -8.07
C SER A 326 -12.86 4.89 -7.82
N LEU A 327 -13.14 5.43 -6.63
CA LEU A 327 -14.41 6.09 -6.34
C LEU A 327 -14.57 7.32 -7.25
N PRO A 328 -15.78 7.70 -7.62
CA PRO A 328 -16.01 8.92 -8.38
C PRO A 328 -15.61 10.15 -7.54
N ASP A 329 -15.09 11.15 -8.20
CA ASP A 329 -14.92 12.46 -7.59
C ASP A 329 -16.29 13.17 -7.50
N GLU A 330 -16.42 14.10 -6.57
CA GLU A 330 -17.62 14.91 -6.44
C GLU A 330 -17.86 15.71 -7.72
N GLU A 331 -18.92 15.37 -8.45
CA GLU A 331 -19.39 16.18 -9.55
C GLU A 331 -20.13 17.40 -8.97
N LYS A 332 -19.40 18.49 -8.81
CA LYS A 332 -20.02 19.76 -8.49
C LYS A 332 -20.89 20.16 -9.67
N LYS A 333 -22.22 20.00 -9.53
CA LYS A 333 -23.16 20.62 -10.48
C LYS A 333 -23.00 22.14 -10.34
N GLU A 334 -22.22 22.74 -11.22
CA GLU A 334 -22.04 24.19 -11.25
C GLU A 334 -23.27 24.82 -11.86
N GLY A 335 -23.96 25.59 -11.04
CA GLY A 335 -24.95 26.52 -11.55
C GLY A 335 -24.26 27.71 -12.25
N THR A 336 -25.03 28.47 -13.00
CA THR A 336 -24.51 29.59 -13.81
C THR A 336 -24.78 30.94 -13.20
N ILE A 337 -25.61 31.01 -12.14
CA ILE A 337 -26.02 32.24 -11.50
C ILE A 337 -25.00 32.66 -10.44
N PRO A 338 -24.33 33.80 -10.56
CA PRO A 338 -23.45 34.28 -9.50
C PRO A 338 -24.25 34.63 -8.25
N PHE A 339 -23.79 34.15 -7.07
CA PHE A 339 -24.44 34.51 -5.80
C PHE A 339 -23.85 35.79 -5.25
N THR A 340 -24.73 36.80 -5.05
CA THR A 340 -24.31 38.13 -4.60
C THR A 340 -24.08 38.26 -3.10
N GLY A 341 -24.40 37.23 -2.32
CA GLY A 341 -24.28 37.22 -0.85
C GLY A 341 -25.51 37.80 -0.14
N GLU A 342 -26.44 38.46 -0.82
CA GLU A 342 -27.67 38.98 -0.24
C GLU A 342 -28.76 37.90 -0.24
N ILE A 343 -29.28 37.55 0.94
CA ILE A 343 -30.37 36.58 1.11
C ILE A 343 -31.61 37.35 1.56
N LYS A 344 -32.59 37.52 0.64
CA LYS A 344 -33.89 38.09 0.94
C LYS A 344 -34.86 37.05 1.45
N THR A 345 -34.86 35.90 0.82
CA THR A 345 -35.71 34.77 1.21
C THR A 345 -34.96 33.46 1.10
N LEU A 346 -35.18 32.56 2.05
CA LEU A 346 -34.76 31.16 2.01
C LEU A 346 -36.00 30.29 2.15
N SER A 347 -36.27 29.39 1.22
CA SER A 347 -37.42 28.49 1.31
C SER A 347 -37.03 27.03 1.13
N PHE A 348 -37.65 26.18 1.92
CA PHE A 348 -37.72 24.72 1.72
C PHE A 348 -39.13 24.40 1.23
N GLU A 349 -39.24 23.70 0.12
CA GLU A 349 -40.52 23.37 -0.52
C GLU A 349 -40.64 21.85 -0.66
N ASN A 350 -41.42 21.23 0.23
CA ASN A 350 -41.69 19.78 0.27
C ASN A 350 -40.43 18.89 0.18
N VAL A 351 -39.38 19.27 0.94
CA VAL A 351 -38.08 18.60 0.88
C VAL A 351 -38.11 17.28 1.59
N THR A 352 -37.75 16.19 0.87
CA THR A 352 -37.56 14.87 1.44
C THR A 352 -36.09 14.47 1.33
N PHE A 353 -35.58 13.73 2.31
CA PHE A 353 -34.21 13.26 2.29
C PHE A 353 -34.01 11.98 3.10
N SER A 354 -33.26 11.04 2.53
CA SER A 354 -32.68 9.87 3.22
C SER A 354 -31.17 9.83 2.96
N TYR A 355 -30.39 9.37 3.94
CA TYR A 355 -28.96 9.18 3.74
C TYR A 355 -28.67 8.01 2.77
N PRO A 356 -27.63 8.08 1.96
CA PRO A 356 -27.26 7.00 1.06
C PRO A 356 -27.12 5.66 1.79
N GLY A 357 -27.74 4.61 1.23
CA GLY A 357 -27.78 3.28 1.85
C GLY A 357 -28.84 3.08 2.92
N SER A 358 -29.72 4.07 3.15
CA SER A 358 -30.88 3.94 4.06
C SER A 358 -32.16 4.27 3.31
N ASP A 359 -33.16 3.40 3.44
CA ASP A 359 -34.51 3.62 2.90
C ASP A 359 -35.36 4.52 3.84
N GLN A 360 -34.85 4.82 5.04
CA GLN A 360 -35.57 5.62 6.03
C GLN A 360 -35.43 7.10 5.72
N LEU A 361 -36.56 7.75 5.42
CA LEU A 361 -36.60 9.22 5.29
C LEU A 361 -36.32 9.91 6.61
N VAL A 362 -35.27 10.74 6.63
CA VAL A 362 -34.92 11.63 7.74
C VAL A 362 -35.73 12.93 7.66
N LEU A 363 -35.90 13.48 6.46
CA LEU A 363 -36.81 14.60 6.20
C LEU A 363 -38.00 14.09 5.38
N LYS A 364 -39.20 14.40 5.84
CA LYS A 364 -40.46 13.84 5.33
C LYS A 364 -41.36 14.94 4.75
N GLY A 365 -40.85 15.66 3.73
CA GLY A 365 -41.64 16.72 3.08
C GLY A 365 -41.69 17.99 3.90
N ILE A 366 -40.55 18.48 4.39
CA ILE A 366 -40.52 19.73 5.17
C ILE A 366 -40.68 20.94 4.25
N SER A 367 -41.47 21.92 4.73
CA SER A 367 -41.68 23.22 4.05
C SER A 367 -41.66 24.33 5.07
N PHE A 368 -40.84 25.35 4.85
CA PHE A 368 -40.78 26.58 5.62
C PHE A 368 -40.11 27.68 4.80
N MET A 369 -40.33 28.94 5.21
CA MET A 369 -39.70 30.10 4.60
C MET A 369 -39.09 30.96 5.70
N VAL A 370 -37.97 31.61 5.39
CA VAL A 370 -37.25 32.55 6.25
C VAL A 370 -36.99 33.81 5.45
N GLU A 371 -37.32 34.97 6.03
CA GLU A 371 -37.07 36.27 5.42
C GLU A 371 -35.76 36.89 5.94
N GLN A 372 -35.30 37.92 5.24
CA GLN A 372 -34.08 38.62 5.59
C GLN A 372 -34.16 39.19 7.02
N GLY A 373 -33.13 38.93 7.80
CA GLY A 373 -33.02 39.38 9.20
C GLY A 373 -33.72 38.50 10.23
N GLU A 374 -34.53 37.53 9.82
CA GLU A 374 -35.14 36.57 10.74
C GLU A 374 -34.14 35.62 11.36
N LYS A 375 -34.38 35.22 12.59
CA LYS A 375 -33.64 34.19 13.31
C LYS A 375 -34.58 33.03 13.60
N ILE A 376 -34.24 31.84 13.13
CA ILE A 376 -35.03 30.64 13.41
C ILE A 376 -34.27 29.68 14.31
N SER A 377 -35.04 29.01 15.19
CA SER A 377 -34.52 27.92 15.99
C SER A 377 -35.16 26.60 15.54
N ILE A 378 -34.32 25.58 15.22
CA ILE A 378 -34.80 24.26 14.86
C ILE A 378 -34.66 23.37 16.10
N VAL A 379 -35.78 22.96 16.69
CA VAL A 379 -35.84 22.12 17.89
C VAL A 379 -36.43 20.77 17.56
N GLY A 380 -36.02 19.75 18.29
CA GLY A 380 -36.49 18.37 18.10
C GLY A 380 -35.58 17.36 18.79
N LEU A 381 -36.05 16.11 18.85
CA LEU A 381 -35.30 15.00 19.42
C LEU A 381 -33.99 14.72 18.63
N ASN A 382 -33.09 13.97 19.24
CA ASN A 382 -31.89 13.49 18.54
C ASN A 382 -32.32 12.59 17.36
N GLY A 383 -31.73 12.81 16.19
CA GLY A 383 -32.12 12.10 14.97
C GLY A 383 -33.29 12.72 14.19
N ALA A 384 -33.90 13.81 14.64
CA ALA A 384 -35.03 14.47 13.96
C ALA A 384 -34.65 15.21 12.65
N GLY A 385 -33.42 15.13 12.19
CA GLY A 385 -32.99 15.74 10.92
C GLY A 385 -32.48 17.18 11.03
N LYS A 386 -32.27 17.73 12.24
CA LYS A 386 -31.79 19.11 12.42
C LYS A 386 -30.48 19.40 11.67
N SER A 387 -29.46 18.60 11.88
CA SER A 387 -28.15 18.72 11.20
C SER A 387 -28.24 18.42 9.71
N THR A 388 -29.23 17.61 9.29
CA THR A 388 -29.47 17.27 7.88
C THR A 388 -29.91 18.49 7.09
N ILE A 389 -30.74 19.37 7.65
CA ILE A 389 -31.13 20.64 7.03
C ILE A 389 -29.90 21.49 6.72
N VAL A 390 -28.98 21.62 7.69
CA VAL A 390 -27.74 22.38 7.51
C VAL A 390 -26.84 21.73 6.44
N LYS A 391 -26.69 20.39 6.45
CA LYS A 391 -25.91 19.67 5.43
C LYS A 391 -26.47 19.87 4.01
N LEU A 392 -27.80 19.92 3.85
CA LEU A 392 -28.44 20.21 2.57
C LEU A 392 -28.20 21.65 2.14
N LEU A 393 -28.29 22.61 3.06
CA LEU A 393 -27.96 24.03 2.78
C LEU A 393 -26.49 24.21 2.38
N CYS A 394 -25.58 23.50 3.03
CA CYS A 394 -24.15 23.48 2.66
C CYS A 394 -23.86 22.69 1.38
N ARG A 395 -24.89 22.18 0.68
CA ARG A 395 -24.76 21.35 -0.54
C ARG A 395 -23.85 20.12 -0.37
N LEU A 396 -23.71 19.63 0.87
CA LEU A 396 -22.99 18.37 1.16
C LEU A 396 -23.81 17.14 0.71
N TYR A 397 -25.12 17.30 0.60
CA TYR A 397 -26.07 16.31 0.07
C TYR A 397 -27.11 17.01 -0.81
N GLN A 398 -27.73 16.22 -1.69
CA GLN A 398 -28.89 16.66 -2.48
C GLN A 398 -30.18 16.07 -1.88
N PRO A 399 -31.30 16.81 -1.87
CA PRO A 399 -32.58 16.26 -1.45
C PRO A 399 -33.07 15.17 -2.42
N ASN A 400 -33.79 14.16 -1.91
CA ASN A 400 -34.42 13.13 -2.76
C ASN A 400 -35.55 13.74 -3.59
N SER A 401 -36.31 14.68 -3.00
CA SER A 401 -37.35 15.43 -3.70
C SER A 401 -37.59 16.80 -3.03
N GLY A 402 -38.31 17.66 -3.70
CA GLY A 402 -38.55 19.03 -3.26
C GLY A 402 -37.42 19.96 -3.68
N ASN A 403 -37.54 21.24 -3.30
CA ASN A 403 -36.59 22.29 -3.68
C ASN A 403 -36.16 23.09 -2.46
N ILE A 404 -34.90 23.50 -2.47
CA ILE A 404 -34.35 24.50 -1.54
C ILE A 404 -34.01 25.72 -2.38
N LYS A 405 -34.61 26.84 -2.07
CA LYS A 405 -34.45 28.07 -2.86
C LYS A 405 -33.94 29.23 -2.01
N ILE A 406 -33.08 30.02 -2.61
CA ILE A 406 -32.70 31.36 -2.11
C ILE A 406 -33.08 32.38 -3.15
N ASN A 407 -33.78 33.41 -2.70
CA ASN A 407 -34.29 34.51 -3.58
C ASN A 407 -35.08 33.97 -4.79
N GLY A 408 -35.84 32.88 -4.63
CA GLY A 408 -36.64 32.24 -5.67
C GLY A 408 -35.90 31.27 -6.58
N HIS A 409 -34.57 31.25 -6.57
CA HIS A 409 -33.73 30.32 -7.35
C HIS A 409 -33.35 29.10 -6.54
N ASN A 410 -33.33 27.93 -7.19
CA ASN A 410 -32.83 26.73 -6.53
C ASN A 410 -31.34 26.88 -6.17
N ILE A 411 -30.93 26.41 -4.98
CA ILE A 411 -29.53 26.57 -4.53
C ILE A 411 -28.51 25.95 -5.51
N TYR A 412 -28.90 24.96 -6.31
CA TYR A 412 -28.04 24.32 -7.32
C TYR A 412 -27.95 25.10 -8.64
N GLU A 413 -28.73 26.14 -8.84
CA GLU A 413 -28.60 27.07 -9.98
C GLU A 413 -27.49 28.11 -9.78
N TYR A 414 -27.09 28.30 -8.52
CA TYR A 414 -25.97 29.20 -8.20
C TYR A 414 -24.63 28.56 -8.45
N GLU A 415 -23.66 29.35 -8.92
CA GLU A 415 -22.25 28.97 -9.00
C GLU A 415 -21.76 28.55 -7.61
N PHE A 416 -21.14 27.37 -7.50
CA PHE A 416 -20.78 26.76 -6.21
C PHE A 416 -19.87 27.64 -5.37
N THR A 417 -18.83 28.21 -5.99
CA THR A 417 -17.83 29.03 -5.29
C THR A 417 -18.40 30.30 -4.72
N SER A 418 -19.25 31.01 -5.48
CA SER A 418 -19.92 32.24 -5.02
C SER A 418 -20.97 31.92 -3.95
N TYR A 419 -21.73 30.84 -4.11
CA TYR A 419 -22.70 30.37 -3.13
C TYR A 419 -22.06 30.06 -1.77
N MET A 420 -20.95 29.32 -1.73
CA MET A 420 -20.25 28.99 -0.50
C MET A 420 -19.68 30.21 0.23
N LYS A 421 -19.31 31.28 -0.49
CA LYS A 421 -18.86 32.52 0.13
C LYS A 421 -19.97 33.24 0.92
N GLY A 422 -21.23 32.98 0.59
CA GLY A 422 -22.38 33.53 1.29
C GLY A 422 -22.86 32.72 2.50
N ILE A 423 -22.26 31.57 2.76
CA ILE A 423 -22.69 30.68 3.84
C ILE A 423 -21.54 30.50 4.86
N ALA A 424 -21.88 30.68 6.13
CA ALA A 424 -21.00 30.30 7.24
C ALA A 424 -21.72 29.28 8.13
N ALA A 425 -21.13 28.11 8.29
CA ALA A 425 -21.68 27.05 9.12
C ALA A 425 -20.70 26.66 10.24
N VAL A 426 -21.22 26.54 11.47
CA VAL A 426 -20.46 25.98 12.60
C VAL A 426 -21.11 24.66 12.98
N PHE A 427 -20.39 23.56 12.74
CA PHE A 427 -20.84 22.23 13.12
C PHE A 427 -20.53 21.94 14.60
N GLN A 428 -21.26 20.99 15.18
CA GLN A 428 -21.08 20.62 16.59
C GLN A 428 -19.70 20.01 16.88
N ASP A 429 -19.11 19.36 15.90
CA ASP A 429 -17.80 18.70 15.92
C ASP A 429 -16.68 19.53 15.28
N TYR A 430 -16.81 20.87 15.32
CA TYR A 430 -15.79 21.77 14.79
C TYR A 430 -14.40 21.49 15.40
N LYS A 431 -13.37 21.63 14.60
CA LYS A 431 -11.97 21.53 15.02
C LYS A 431 -11.18 22.74 14.55
N LEU A 432 -10.33 23.24 15.41
CA LEU A 432 -9.29 24.17 15.02
C LEU A 432 -8.13 23.40 14.41
N PHE A 433 -7.63 23.90 13.31
CA PHE A 433 -6.46 23.35 12.66
C PHE A 433 -5.19 23.82 13.38
N ALA A 434 -4.12 23.02 13.31
CA ALA A 434 -2.79 23.39 13.82
C ALA A 434 -2.12 24.43 12.88
N PHE A 435 -2.86 25.46 12.54
CA PHE A 435 -2.45 26.60 11.73
C PHE A 435 -2.37 27.84 12.61
N SER A 436 -1.84 28.95 12.10
CA SER A 436 -1.92 30.23 12.76
C SER A 436 -3.39 30.66 12.95
N LEU A 437 -3.62 31.56 13.92
CA LEU A 437 -4.95 32.14 14.13
C LEU A 437 -5.47 32.80 12.83
N LYS A 438 -4.60 33.52 12.14
CA LYS A 438 -4.90 34.14 10.84
C LYS A 438 -5.41 33.12 9.83
N GLU A 439 -4.69 32.02 9.63
CA GLU A 439 -5.07 30.96 8.69
C GLU A 439 -6.38 30.27 9.09
N ASN A 440 -6.63 30.07 10.41
CA ASN A 440 -7.89 29.51 10.89
C ASN A 440 -9.08 30.45 10.69
N ILE A 441 -8.85 31.79 10.63
CA ILE A 441 -9.92 32.78 10.36
C ILE A 441 -10.20 32.88 8.86
N ILE A 442 -9.15 32.96 8.05
CA ILE A 442 -9.28 33.19 6.60
C ILE A 442 -9.73 31.93 5.86
N CYS A 443 -9.24 30.73 6.30
CA CYS A 443 -9.48 29.44 5.67
C CYS A 443 -9.15 29.38 4.16
N THR A 444 -8.39 30.33 3.65
CA THR A 444 -7.97 30.42 2.24
C THR A 444 -6.52 30.90 2.13
N ASN A 445 -5.90 30.71 0.95
CA ASN A 445 -4.54 31.22 0.66
C ASN A 445 -4.56 32.70 0.19
N THR A 446 -5.67 33.40 0.31
CA THR A 446 -5.75 34.83 -0.08
C THR A 446 -5.06 35.69 0.95
N VAL A 447 -4.31 36.69 0.47
CA VAL A 447 -3.69 37.69 1.33
C VAL A 447 -4.77 38.71 1.72
N GLU A 448 -5.39 38.47 2.86
CA GLU A 448 -6.27 39.43 3.50
C GLU A 448 -5.47 40.46 4.27
N GLU A 449 -5.91 41.71 4.28
CA GLU A 449 -5.26 42.76 5.05
C GLU A 449 -5.36 42.46 6.55
N GLU A 450 -4.23 42.51 7.23
CA GLU A 450 -4.12 42.23 8.68
C GLU A 450 -5.07 43.10 9.50
N LYS A 451 -5.31 44.33 9.05
CA LYS A 451 -6.27 45.28 9.65
C LYS A 451 -7.70 44.71 9.67
N HIS A 452 -8.13 44.08 8.58
CA HIS A 452 -9.48 43.49 8.50
C HIS A 452 -9.64 42.30 9.46
N ILE A 453 -8.59 41.50 9.62
CA ILE A 453 -8.58 40.39 10.58
C ILE A 453 -8.69 40.90 12.02
N LEU A 454 -7.93 41.95 12.36
CA LEU A 454 -7.97 42.57 13.68
C LEU A 454 -9.35 43.17 13.98
N GLU A 455 -10.02 43.75 12.99
CA GLU A 455 -11.41 44.26 13.12
C GLU A 455 -12.39 43.11 13.40
N LEU A 456 -12.25 41.97 12.72
CA LEU A 456 -13.09 40.80 12.98
C LEU A 456 -12.87 40.22 14.39
N ILE A 457 -11.62 40.15 14.84
CA ILE A 457 -11.23 39.70 16.18
C ILE A 457 -11.81 40.63 17.25
N ASP A 458 -11.80 41.96 17.02
CA ASP A 458 -12.39 42.93 17.94
C ASP A 458 -13.92 42.80 18.01
N LYS A 459 -14.60 42.60 16.86
CA LYS A 459 -16.04 42.35 16.77
C LYS A 459 -16.52 41.15 17.57
N VAL A 460 -15.71 40.08 17.67
CA VAL A 460 -16.04 38.89 18.44
C VAL A 460 -15.51 38.95 19.90
N GLY A 461 -14.90 40.06 20.31
CA GLY A 461 -14.45 40.29 21.70
C GLY A 461 -13.18 39.51 22.10
N LEU A 462 -12.39 39.06 21.13
CA LEU A 462 -11.15 38.26 21.38
C LEU A 462 -9.88 39.10 21.43
N LYS A 463 -9.96 40.44 21.20
CA LYS A 463 -8.79 41.34 21.15
C LYS A 463 -7.87 41.19 22.36
N ASN A 464 -8.43 41.29 23.58
CA ASN A 464 -7.69 41.22 24.83
C ASN A 464 -7.05 39.83 25.09
N THR A 465 -7.50 38.79 24.38
CA THR A 465 -6.99 37.43 24.51
C THR A 465 -5.76 37.21 23.63
N ILE A 466 -5.65 37.98 22.54
CA ILE A 466 -4.57 37.85 21.54
C ILE A 466 -3.41 38.78 21.85
N GLU A 467 -3.67 39.91 22.51
CA GLU A 467 -2.61 40.86 22.95
C GLU A 467 -1.85 40.39 24.19
N LYS A 468 -2.21 39.26 24.80
CA LYS A 468 -1.46 38.57 25.87
C LYS A 468 -0.53 37.49 25.33
#